data_31448f6d5f347e4f49721b61078ef8ff
#
_entry.id   31448f6d5f347e4f49721b61078ef8ff
#
_cell.length_a   1.000
_cell.length_b   1.000
_cell.length_c   1.000
_cell.angle_alpha   90.00
_cell.angle_beta   90.00
_cell.angle_gamma   90.00
#
_symmetry.space_group_name_H-M   'P 1'
#
loop_
_entity.id
_entity.type
_entity.pdbx_description
1 polymer ?
#
loop_
_entity_poly.entity_id
_entity_poly.type
_entity_poly.pdbx_seq_one_letter_code
_entity_poly.pdbx_strand_id
1 'polypeptide(L)'
;MRTDKRRRPILLALVVALAATAAVVGVVTLIRPAADLPPIAKGQPAPEILGTTLDGAAFDLAALRGHPVVVNFWGPTCVPCRDEFPLFKAKLTQHAADGLVVVGILMADPPDQARTFIADEGATWATVADPDGAIKGAYRVALRPQSYFIDRAGILRSIQIGEVRDEDFERQFGLISGAS
;
A
#
# COMPACT_ATOMS: atom_id res chain seq x y z
N MET A 1 65.52 -23.64 -0.21
CA MET A 1 64.14 -23.67 0.33
C MET A 1 63.76 -22.39 1.03
N ARG A 2 63.51 -21.28 0.31
CA ARG A 2 63.24 -19.93 0.91
C ARG A 2 62.04 -19.18 0.28
N THR A 3 61.11 -19.84 -0.44
CA THR A 3 60.04 -19.16 -1.22
C THR A 3 58.64 -19.28 -0.64
N ASP A 4 58.43 -20.01 0.46
CA ASP A 4 57.08 -20.29 0.95
C ASP A 4 56.52 -19.31 1.99
N LYS A 5 57.40 -18.53 2.65
CA LYS A 5 56.99 -17.60 3.71
C LYS A 5 56.27 -16.33 3.21
N ARG A 6 56.49 -15.94 1.95
CA ARG A 6 55.84 -14.74 1.37
C ARG A 6 54.52 -14.98 0.68
N ARG A 7 54.20 -16.23 0.30
CA ARG A 7 52.99 -16.60 -0.40
C ARG A 7 51.78 -16.71 0.55
N ARG A 8 52.00 -17.11 1.79
CA ARG A 8 50.92 -17.27 2.80
C ARG A 8 50.17 -15.99 3.12
N PRO A 9 50.82 -14.82 3.37
CA PRO A 9 50.12 -13.58 3.66
C PRO A 9 49.36 -13.02 2.44
N ILE A 10 49.87 -13.26 1.23
CA ILE A 10 49.19 -12.83 -0.02
C ILE A 10 47.93 -13.66 -0.26
N LEU A 11 48.00 -14.99 -0.06
CA LEU A 11 46.83 -15.86 -0.15
C LEU A 11 45.75 -15.52 0.90
N LEU A 12 46.19 -15.24 2.13
CA LEU A 12 45.27 -14.84 3.20
C LEU A 12 44.56 -13.48 2.86
N ALA A 13 45.30 -12.51 2.34
CA ALA A 13 44.74 -11.22 1.91
C ALA A 13 43.74 -11.38 0.76
N LEU A 14 44.02 -12.25 -0.21
CA LEU A 14 43.10 -12.55 -1.31
C LEU A 14 41.82 -13.23 -0.83
N VAL A 15 41.90 -14.19 0.10
CA VAL A 15 40.72 -14.85 0.67
C VAL A 15 39.86 -13.89 1.46
N VAL A 16 40.46 -12.99 2.26
CA VAL A 16 39.74 -11.97 3.01
C VAL A 16 39.06 -10.96 2.06
N ALA A 17 39.76 -10.54 1.01
CA ALA A 17 39.20 -9.65 -0.01
C ALA A 17 38.00 -10.30 -0.75
N LEU A 18 38.12 -11.59 -1.10
CA LEU A 18 37.02 -12.33 -1.76
C LEU A 18 35.81 -12.49 -0.83
N ALA A 19 36.04 -12.80 0.45
CA ALA A 19 34.97 -12.91 1.44
C ALA A 19 34.27 -11.56 1.69
N ALA A 20 35.03 -10.47 1.74
CA ALA A 20 34.47 -9.12 1.89
C ALA A 20 33.62 -8.71 0.66
N THR A 21 34.08 -9.01 -0.56
CA THR A 21 33.33 -8.72 -1.78
C THR A 21 32.05 -9.59 -1.87
N ALA A 22 32.12 -10.86 -1.50
CA ALA A 22 30.93 -11.73 -1.46
C ALA A 22 29.89 -11.25 -0.44
N ALA A 23 30.34 -10.77 0.73
CA ALA A 23 29.46 -10.20 1.75
C ALA A 23 28.79 -8.90 1.27
N VAL A 24 29.52 -8.01 0.59
CA VAL A 24 28.97 -6.76 0.04
C VAL A 24 27.99 -7.05 -1.09
N VAL A 25 28.30 -7.97 -2.00
CA VAL A 25 27.38 -8.39 -3.07
C VAL A 25 26.12 -9.05 -2.48
N GLY A 26 26.25 -9.89 -1.45
CA GLY A 26 25.12 -10.51 -0.75
C GLY A 26 24.19 -9.48 -0.10
N VAL A 27 24.73 -8.44 0.53
CA VAL A 27 23.95 -7.36 1.15
C VAL A 27 23.24 -6.51 0.10
N VAL A 28 23.92 -6.18 -1.01
CA VAL A 28 23.33 -5.38 -2.11
C VAL A 28 22.18 -6.11 -2.80
N THR A 29 22.25 -7.45 -2.92
CA THR A 29 21.16 -8.25 -3.52
C THR A 29 19.95 -8.44 -2.62
N LEU A 30 20.09 -8.24 -1.30
CA LEU A 30 19.00 -8.32 -0.33
C LEU A 30 18.22 -6.99 -0.20
N ILE A 31 18.84 -5.86 -0.56
CA ILE A 31 18.20 -4.55 -0.57
C ILE A 31 17.64 -4.33 -1.97
N ARG A 32 16.39 -4.76 -2.22
CA ARG A 32 15.68 -4.37 -3.44
C ARG A 32 15.31 -2.88 -3.32
N PRO A 33 15.86 -2.00 -4.16
CA PRO A 33 15.42 -0.61 -4.17
C PRO A 33 13.94 -0.55 -4.58
N ALA A 34 13.18 0.35 -3.98
CA ALA A 34 11.78 0.60 -4.32
C ALA A 34 11.56 0.94 -5.82
N ALA A 35 12.63 1.26 -6.55
CA ALA A 35 12.64 1.48 -7.99
C ALA A 35 12.34 0.23 -8.84
N ASP A 36 12.50 -0.98 -8.28
CA ASP A 36 12.28 -2.26 -8.99
C ASP A 36 10.83 -2.78 -8.86
N LEU A 37 9.95 -2.05 -8.13
CA LEU A 37 8.55 -2.41 -8.11
C LEU A 37 7.93 -2.18 -9.50
N PRO A 38 7.18 -3.17 -10.03
CA PRO A 38 6.53 -3.00 -11.32
C PRO A 38 5.62 -1.76 -11.29
N PRO A 39 5.47 -1.05 -12.40
CA PRO A 39 4.60 0.10 -12.46
C PRO A 39 3.17 -0.31 -12.09
N ILE A 40 2.55 0.44 -11.16
CA ILE A 40 1.13 0.25 -10.89
C ILE A 40 0.34 0.58 -12.16
N ALA A 41 -0.44 -0.38 -12.66
CA ALA A 41 -1.19 -0.23 -13.90
C ALA A 41 -2.57 -0.86 -13.78
N LYS A 42 -3.54 -0.22 -14.43
CA LYS A 42 -4.89 -0.80 -14.56
C LYS A 42 -4.81 -2.13 -15.29
N GLY A 43 -5.60 -3.11 -14.87
CA GLY A 43 -5.59 -4.46 -15.40
C GLY A 43 -4.52 -5.38 -14.79
N GLN A 44 -3.70 -4.88 -13.87
CA GLN A 44 -2.72 -5.68 -13.14
C GLN A 44 -3.19 -5.94 -11.69
N PRO A 45 -2.67 -6.96 -11.01
CA PRO A 45 -2.90 -7.15 -9.58
C PRO A 45 -2.57 -5.87 -8.81
N ALA A 46 -3.45 -5.48 -7.89
CA ALA A 46 -3.17 -4.40 -6.96
C ALA A 46 -1.96 -4.75 -6.09
N PRO A 47 -1.10 -3.78 -5.75
CA PRO A 47 -0.01 -4.03 -4.81
C PRO A 47 -0.54 -4.58 -3.48
N GLU A 48 0.22 -5.45 -2.84
CA GLU A 48 -0.11 -5.99 -1.53
C GLU A 48 -0.17 -4.89 -0.48
N ILE A 49 -1.12 -5.03 0.45
CA ILE A 49 -1.20 -4.23 1.66
C ILE A 49 -1.18 -5.20 2.83
N LEU A 50 -0.06 -5.23 3.53
CA LEU A 50 0.11 -5.94 4.80
C LEU A 50 0.43 -4.90 5.86
N GLY A 51 -0.27 -4.92 6.98
CA GLY A 51 -0.02 -3.91 8.01
C GLY A 51 -0.88 -4.10 9.26
N THR A 52 -0.94 -3.03 10.04
CA THR A 52 -1.77 -2.97 11.24
C THR A 52 -2.75 -1.80 11.11
N THR A 53 -3.99 -2.05 11.40
CA THR A 53 -5.03 -1.02 11.43
C THR A 53 -4.86 -0.09 12.62
N LEU A 54 -5.51 1.06 12.59
CA LEU A 54 -5.44 2.03 13.70
C LEU A 54 -6.01 1.50 15.02
N ASP A 55 -6.88 0.49 14.98
CA ASP A 55 -7.41 -0.21 16.15
C ASP A 55 -6.55 -1.41 16.60
N GLY A 56 -5.42 -1.66 15.92
CA GLY A 56 -4.42 -2.67 16.29
C GLY A 56 -4.62 -4.05 15.68
N ALA A 57 -5.61 -4.24 14.81
CA ALA A 57 -5.81 -5.51 14.13
C ALA A 57 -4.80 -5.70 12.98
N ALA A 58 -4.43 -6.95 12.70
CA ALA A 58 -3.66 -7.28 11.50
C ALA A 58 -4.55 -7.10 10.25
N PHE A 59 -3.98 -6.55 9.19
CA PHE A 59 -4.65 -6.33 7.93
C PHE A 59 -3.89 -6.96 6.77
N ASP A 60 -4.64 -7.63 5.90
CA ASP A 60 -4.15 -8.19 4.64
C ASP A 60 -5.19 -7.93 3.54
N LEU A 61 -4.82 -7.17 2.51
CA LEU A 61 -5.68 -6.91 1.36
C LEU A 61 -6.08 -8.20 0.62
N ALA A 62 -5.21 -9.21 0.62
CA ALA A 62 -5.51 -10.48 -0.05
C ALA A 62 -6.70 -11.23 0.58
N ALA A 63 -6.97 -11.01 1.87
CA ALA A 63 -8.14 -11.58 2.55
C ALA A 63 -9.48 -11.01 2.04
N LEU A 64 -9.46 -9.89 1.30
CA LEU A 64 -10.65 -9.26 0.72
C LEU A 64 -10.97 -9.76 -0.70
N ARG A 65 -10.31 -10.80 -1.18
CA ARG A 65 -10.67 -11.42 -2.47
C ARG A 65 -12.14 -11.88 -2.46
N GLY A 66 -12.82 -11.69 -3.57
CA GLY A 66 -14.27 -11.92 -3.66
C GLY A 66 -15.12 -10.67 -3.40
N HIS A 67 -14.50 -9.58 -2.92
CA HIS A 67 -15.16 -8.30 -2.69
C HIS A 67 -14.66 -7.22 -3.64
N PRO A 68 -15.51 -6.30 -4.10
CA PRO A 68 -15.05 -5.05 -4.69
C PRO A 68 -14.47 -4.17 -3.59
N VAL A 69 -13.25 -3.66 -3.80
CA VAL A 69 -12.52 -2.91 -2.77
C VAL A 69 -12.15 -1.52 -3.29
N VAL A 70 -12.34 -0.51 -2.45
CA VAL A 70 -11.81 0.84 -2.66
C VAL A 70 -10.73 1.10 -1.61
N VAL A 71 -9.48 1.27 -2.04
CA VAL A 71 -8.37 1.69 -1.18
C VAL A 71 -8.21 3.20 -1.30
N ASN A 72 -8.44 3.93 -0.22
CA ASN A 72 -8.39 5.40 -0.17
C ASN A 72 -7.21 5.88 0.68
N PHE A 73 -6.31 6.64 0.08
CA PHE A 73 -5.19 7.30 0.74
C PHE A 73 -5.62 8.67 1.24
N TRP A 74 -5.59 8.87 2.54
CA TRP A 74 -6.19 10.02 3.20
C TRP A 74 -5.42 10.50 4.43
N GLY A 75 -5.93 11.53 5.08
CA GLY A 75 -5.50 11.98 6.40
C GLY A 75 -6.41 13.09 6.95
N PRO A 76 -6.55 13.22 8.27
CA PRO A 76 -7.49 14.15 8.91
C PRO A 76 -7.16 15.64 8.68
N THR A 77 -5.92 15.97 8.33
CA THR A 77 -5.53 17.36 8.02
C THR A 77 -5.80 17.76 6.56
N CYS A 78 -6.22 16.81 5.73
CA CYS A 78 -6.53 17.03 4.32
C CYS A 78 -8.04 17.37 4.15
N VAL A 79 -8.37 18.62 3.86
CA VAL A 79 -9.77 19.05 3.73
C VAL A 79 -10.55 18.23 2.70
N PRO A 80 -10.10 18.06 1.42
CA PRO A 80 -10.84 17.27 0.46
C PRO A 80 -10.95 15.78 0.85
N CYS A 81 -10.00 15.25 1.66
CA CYS A 81 -10.13 13.88 2.17
C CYS A 81 -11.28 13.76 3.17
N ARG A 82 -11.49 14.79 4.00
CA ARG A 82 -12.60 14.82 4.97
C ARG A 82 -13.95 14.92 4.25
N ASP A 83 -14.00 15.67 3.17
CA ASP A 83 -15.21 15.89 2.38
C ASP A 83 -15.70 14.60 1.69
N GLU A 84 -14.83 13.60 1.47
CA GLU A 84 -15.19 12.29 0.91
C GLU A 84 -15.84 11.33 1.94
N PHE A 85 -15.65 11.52 3.24
CA PHE A 85 -16.11 10.54 4.26
C PHE A 85 -17.62 10.33 4.24
N PRO A 86 -18.47 11.36 4.15
CA PRO A 86 -19.92 11.18 4.00
C PRO A 86 -20.29 10.35 2.76
N LEU A 87 -19.58 10.56 1.64
CA LEU A 87 -19.79 9.80 0.43
C LEU A 87 -19.47 8.31 0.65
N PHE A 88 -18.31 7.97 1.19
CA PHE A 88 -17.94 6.57 1.43
C PHE A 88 -18.91 5.87 2.39
N LYS A 89 -19.41 6.55 3.43
CA LYS A 89 -20.45 6.03 4.32
C LYS A 89 -21.74 5.71 3.55
N ALA A 90 -22.19 6.62 2.70
CA ALA A 90 -23.37 6.42 1.88
C ALA A 90 -23.18 5.25 0.91
N LYS A 91 -22.02 5.15 0.25
CA LYS A 91 -21.72 4.09 -0.72
C LYS A 91 -21.58 2.72 -0.08
N LEU A 92 -20.99 2.61 1.11
CA LEU A 92 -20.97 1.36 1.88
C LEU A 92 -22.37 0.87 2.20
N THR A 93 -23.30 1.76 2.52
CA THR A 93 -24.70 1.41 2.76
C THR A 93 -25.40 1.02 1.45
N GLN A 94 -25.22 1.82 0.40
CA GLN A 94 -25.85 1.63 -0.90
C GLN A 94 -25.45 0.29 -1.54
N HIS A 95 -24.16 -0.06 -1.47
CA HIS A 95 -23.58 -1.25 -2.10
C HIS A 95 -23.26 -2.38 -1.09
N ALA A 96 -23.96 -2.39 0.05
CA ALA A 96 -23.80 -3.45 1.06
C ALA A 96 -24.10 -4.85 0.51
N ALA A 97 -25.14 -4.96 -0.34
CA ALA A 97 -25.50 -6.23 -0.98
C ALA A 97 -24.45 -6.71 -1.99
N ASP A 98 -23.72 -5.78 -2.59
CA ASP A 98 -22.61 -6.08 -3.51
C ASP A 98 -21.33 -6.46 -2.75
N GLY A 99 -21.31 -6.29 -1.44
CA GLY A 99 -20.16 -6.59 -0.60
C GLY A 99 -19.01 -5.58 -0.75
N LEU A 100 -19.33 -4.32 -1.07
CA LEU A 100 -18.32 -3.24 -1.14
C LEU A 100 -17.54 -3.14 0.16
N VAL A 101 -16.22 -3.05 0.03
CA VAL A 101 -15.30 -2.76 1.13
C VAL A 101 -14.52 -1.49 0.83
N VAL A 102 -14.44 -0.60 1.80
CA VAL A 102 -13.53 0.56 1.78
C VAL A 102 -12.39 0.31 2.76
N VAL A 103 -11.18 0.65 2.37
CA VAL A 103 -9.96 0.57 3.19
C VAL A 103 -9.27 1.91 3.15
N GLY A 104 -9.08 2.54 4.30
CA GLY A 104 -8.29 3.76 4.43
C GLY A 104 -6.80 3.43 4.59
N ILE A 105 -5.94 4.23 3.98
CA ILE A 105 -4.49 4.25 4.25
C ILE A 105 -4.14 5.61 4.81
N LEU A 106 -3.71 5.65 6.06
CA LEU A 106 -3.33 6.91 6.72
C LEU A 106 -1.98 7.38 6.21
N MET A 107 -1.95 8.57 5.61
CA MET A 107 -0.73 9.19 5.09
C MET A 107 -0.23 10.31 6.01
N ALA A 108 0.98 10.15 6.55
CA ALA A 108 1.78 11.21 7.14
C ALA A 108 1.15 12.05 8.29
N ASP A 109 -0.06 11.72 8.73
CA ASP A 109 -0.73 12.38 9.86
C ASP A 109 -0.61 11.54 11.15
N PRO A 110 -0.69 12.16 12.34
CA PRO A 110 -0.66 11.44 13.60
C PRO A 110 -1.83 10.46 13.73
N PRO A 111 -1.59 9.19 14.10
CA PRO A 111 -2.63 8.18 14.25
C PRO A 111 -3.75 8.57 15.22
N ASP A 112 -3.43 9.29 16.28
CA ASP A 112 -4.42 9.72 17.27
C ASP A 112 -5.42 10.73 16.69
N GLN A 113 -4.95 11.66 15.86
CA GLN A 113 -5.83 12.59 15.17
C GLN A 113 -6.74 11.85 14.17
N ALA A 114 -6.20 10.84 13.50
CA ALA A 114 -6.99 10.02 12.58
C ALA A 114 -8.05 9.21 13.32
N ARG A 115 -7.74 8.60 14.48
CA ARG A 115 -8.72 7.88 15.32
C ARG A 115 -9.84 8.80 15.78
N THR A 116 -9.50 10.00 16.26
CA THR A 116 -10.49 11.01 16.68
C THR A 116 -11.41 11.35 15.51
N PHE A 117 -10.85 11.67 14.35
CA PHE A 117 -11.64 12.03 13.17
C PHE A 117 -12.56 10.88 12.71
N ILE A 118 -12.05 9.63 12.65
CA ILE A 118 -12.84 8.43 12.30
C ILE A 118 -14.02 8.26 13.26
N ALA A 119 -13.78 8.45 14.57
CA ALA A 119 -14.82 8.33 15.59
C ALA A 119 -15.88 9.44 15.46
N ASP A 120 -15.46 10.68 15.26
CA ASP A 120 -16.35 11.84 15.09
C ASP A 120 -17.23 11.70 13.83
N GLU A 121 -16.66 11.18 12.74
CA GLU A 121 -17.39 10.92 11.51
C GLU A 121 -18.25 9.64 11.57
N GLY A 122 -18.05 8.78 12.55
CA GLY A 122 -18.71 7.47 12.63
C GLY A 122 -18.35 6.56 11.46
N ALA A 123 -17.12 6.64 10.98
CA ALA A 123 -16.63 5.78 9.91
C ALA A 123 -16.31 4.37 10.45
N THR A 124 -16.71 3.33 9.71
CA THR A 124 -16.65 1.93 10.19
C THR A 124 -15.65 1.07 9.43
N TRP A 125 -15.02 1.60 8.38
CA TRP A 125 -14.04 0.83 7.59
C TRP A 125 -12.66 0.83 8.23
N ALA A 126 -11.90 -0.23 7.96
CA ALA A 126 -10.54 -0.38 8.42
C ALA A 126 -9.63 0.74 7.86
N THR A 127 -8.80 1.31 8.71
CA THR A 127 -7.74 2.23 8.29
C THR A 127 -6.38 1.66 8.72
N VAL A 128 -5.51 1.41 7.74
CA VAL A 128 -4.16 0.89 7.94
C VAL A 128 -3.19 2.05 8.12
N ALA A 129 -2.31 1.95 9.11
CA ALA A 129 -1.22 2.89 9.28
C ALA A 129 -0.08 2.60 8.29
N ASP A 130 0.49 3.66 7.70
CA ASP A 130 1.64 3.57 6.77
C ASP A 130 2.78 4.50 7.25
N PRO A 131 3.39 4.19 8.42
CA PRO A 131 4.32 5.12 9.09
C PRO A 131 5.62 5.32 8.32
N ASP A 132 6.07 4.34 7.57
CA ASP A 132 7.28 4.39 6.74
C ASP A 132 7.00 4.75 5.27
N GLY A 133 5.73 4.85 4.88
CA GLY A 133 5.32 5.16 3.51
C GLY A 133 5.52 4.01 2.52
N ALA A 134 5.66 2.78 3.00
CA ALA A 134 5.86 1.61 2.15
C ALA A 134 4.65 1.33 1.26
N ILE A 135 3.43 1.38 1.82
CA ILE A 135 2.19 1.21 1.07
C ILE A 135 2.00 2.35 0.08
N LYS A 136 2.21 3.60 0.53
CA LYS A 136 2.22 4.79 -0.34
C LYS A 136 3.19 4.63 -1.51
N GLY A 137 4.39 4.14 -1.24
CA GLY A 137 5.42 3.90 -2.25
C GLY A 137 5.00 2.84 -3.27
N ALA A 138 4.44 1.70 -2.82
CA ALA A 138 3.95 0.62 -3.67
C ALA A 138 2.81 1.09 -4.59
N TYR A 139 1.90 1.89 -4.08
CA TYR A 139 0.79 2.48 -4.82
C TYR A 139 1.17 3.74 -5.60
N ARG A 140 2.42 4.24 -5.46
CA ARG A 140 2.94 5.46 -6.12
C ARG A 140 2.06 6.69 -5.89
N VAL A 141 1.56 6.83 -4.68
CA VAL A 141 0.71 7.95 -4.30
C VAL A 141 1.55 9.20 -4.13
N ALA A 142 1.27 10.22 -4.93
CA ALA A 142 1.95 11.52 -4.84
C ALA A 142 1.19 12.52 -3.98
N LEU A 143 -0.12 12.51 -4.06
CA LEU A 143 -1.05 13.46 -3.43
C LEU A 143 -2.19 12.69 -2.75
N ARG A 144 -2.90 13.36 -1.85
CA ARG A 144 -4.14 12.86 -1.24
C ARG A 144 -5.26 13.90 -1.40
N PRO A 145 -6.53 13.47 -1.52
CA PRO A 145 -6.93 12.08 -1.55
C PRO A 145 -6.58 11.40 -2.86
N GLN A 146 -6.39 10.08 -2.80
CA GLN A 146 -6.23 9.25 -3.98
C GLN A 146 -6.86 7.89 -3.71
N SER A 147 -7.73 7.42 -4.62
CA SER A 147 -8.50 6.19 -4.45
C SER A 147 -8.22 5.19 -5.57
N TYR A 148 -8.12 3.91 -5.19
CA TYR A 148 -7.84 2.79 -6.08
C TYR A 148 -9.01 1.82 -6.01
N PHE A 149 -9.61 1.55 -7.16
CA PHE A 149 -10.76 0.66 -7.32
C PHE A 149 -10.29 -0.71 -7.80
N ILE A 150 -10.50 -1.72 -6.97
CA ILE A 150 -9.97 -3.08 -7.13
C ILE A 150 -11.15 -4.05 -7.21
N ASP A 151 -11.15 -4.90 -8.22
CA ASP A 151 -12.22 -5.87 -8.41
C ASP A 151 -12.10 -7.10 -7.50
N ARG A 152 -13.07 -7.98 -7.57
CA ARG A 152 -13.18 -9.22 -6.78
C ARG A 152 -11.99 -10.16 -6.96
N ALA A 153 -11.35 -10.14 -8.13
CA ALA A 153 -10.13 -10.90 -8.39
C ALA A 153 -8.86 -10.20 -7.85
N GLY A 154 -9.01 -8.97 -7.29
CA GLY A 154 -7.93 -8.13 -6.79
C GLY A 154 -7.15 -7.44 -7.88
N ILE A 155 -7.75 -7.24 -9.03
CA ILE A 155 -7.16 -6.51 -10.14
C ILE A 155 -7.53 -5.04 -10.01
N LEU A 156 -6.54 -4.16 -10.14
CA LEU A 156 -6.74 -2.72 -10.17
C LEU A 156 -7.48 -2.32 -11.46
N ARG A 157 -8.67 -1.75 -11.34
CA ARG A 157 -9.48 -1.33 -12.48
C ARG A 157 -9.47 0.16 -12.73
N SER A 158 -9.41 0.97 -11.65
CA SER A 158 -9.39 2.42 -11.78
C SER A 158 -8.61 3.09 -10.67
N ILE A 159 -8.14 4.31 -10.97
CA ILE A 159 -7.44 5.20 -10.04
C ILE A 159 -8.12 6.56 -10.14
N GLN A 160 -8.52 7.11 -9.01
CA GLN A 160 -9.01 8.49 -8.87
C GLN A 160 -7.98 9.31 -8.14
N ILE A 161 -7.52 10.39 -8.75
CA ILE A 161 -6.65 11.39 -8.14
C ILE A 161 -7.51 12.59 -7.76
N GLY A 162 -7.40 13.02 -6.51
CA GLY A 162 -8.28 14.02 -5.94
C GLY A 162 -9.58 13.43 -5.39
N GLU A 163 -10.43 14.29 -4.88
CA GLU A 163 -11.72 13.94 -4.29
C GLU A 163 -12.59 13.10 -5.22
N VAL A 164 -13.18 12.04 -4.68
CA VAL A 164 -14.17 11.21 -5.37
C VAL A 164 -15.54 11.85 -5.20
N ARG A 165 -16.23 12.11 -6.30
CA ARG A 165 -17.61 12.57 -6.32
C ARG A 165 -18.56 11.42 -6.60
N ASP A 166 -19.85 11.61 -6.32
CA ASP A 166 -20.87 10.58 -6.45
C ASP A 166 -20.88 9.90 -7.83
N GLU A 167 -20.93 10.69 -8.90
CA GLU A 167 -20.92 10.19 -10.28
C GLU A 167 -19.63 9.45 -10.64
N ASP A 168 -18.48 9.94 -10.13
CA ASP A 168 -17.18 9.31 -10.33
C ASP A 168 -17.12 7.96 -9.61
N PHE A 169 -17.67 7.90 -8.40
CA PHE A 169 -17.75 6.67 -7.63
C PHE A 169 -18.55 5.61 -8.38
N GLU A 170 -19.79 5.92 -8.79
CA GLU A 170 -20.66 4.96 -9.47
C GLU A 170 -20.05 4.42 -10.77
N ARG A 171 -19.47 5.32 -11.57
CA ARG A 171 -18.79 4.92 -12.80
C ARG A 171 -17.64 3.94 -12.52
N GLN A 172 -16.84 4.19 -11.49
CA GLN A 172 -15.70 3.36 -11.14
C GLN A 172 -16.11 2.10 -10.40
N PHE A 173 -17.16 2.16 -9.57
CA PHE A 173 -17.72 1.00 -8.91
C PHE A 173 -18.26 -0.02 -9.92
N GLY A 174 -18.90 0.43 -11.00
CA GLY A 174 -19.33 -0.44 -12.10
C GLY A 174 -18.19 -1.26 -12.73
N LEU A 175 -16.93 -0.81 -12.64
CA LEU A 175 -15.76 -1.54 -13.14
C LEU A 175 -15.28 -2.65 -12.21
N ILE A 176 -15.67 -2.62 -10.93
CA ILE A 176 -15.18 -3.53 -9.89
C ILE A 176 -16.25 -4.44 -9.29
N SER A 177 -17.53 -4.10 -9.48
CA SER A 177 -18.68 -4.85 -8.90
C SER A 177 -19.09 -6.07 -9.70
N GLY A 178 -18.79 -6.12 -11.00
CA GLY A 178 -19.15 -7.24 -11.87
C GLY A 178 -18.58 -8.57 -11.37
N ALA A 179 -19.32 -9.67 -11.59
CA ALA A 179 -18.78 -11.00 -11.42
C ALA A 179 -17.64 -11.22 -12.43
N SER A 180 -16.50 -11.68 -11.93
CA SER A 180 -15.34 -12.08 -12.74
C SER A 180 -15.62 -13.37 -13.47
#